data_12abb8367bdf9527cf4c7f9f09a0aeb2
#
_entry.id   12abb8367bdf9527cf4c7f9f09a0aeb2
#
_cell.length_a   1.000
_cell.length_b   1.000
_cell.length_c   1.000
_cell.angle_alpha   90.00
_cell.angle_beta   90.00
_cell.angle_gamma   90.00
#
_symmetry.space_group_name_H-M   'P 1'
#
loop_
_entity.id
_entity.type
_entity.pdbx_description
1 polymer ?
#
loop_
_entity_poly.entity_id
_entity_poly.type
_entity_poly.pdbx_seq_one_letter_code
_entity_poly.pdbx_strand_id
1 'polypeptide(L)'
;MKKSTAFLVTAMVVGLAFLTSLGMWSRYTTKPWTRDGQVRANIVGIASRVAGPIVQIPIRDNQQVKKGDLLFEIDPSTYIATVNNCGAKLQQAQAAQIQAKQELDRQTTLYQTKVNDLRDLQNAQDSYAAAEANTAAAQADLQTAQLNLSYTKIFAPVDGYLTNMNTSAGTYVYAGEQLLALVDASSFWIAAYFMETQLHHLQEGGKASITFIGRNNEPFEGLIESIAWGIFDPDGSTVELLPK
;
A
#
# COMPACT_ATOMS: atom_id res chain seq x y z
N MET A 1 -21.49 75.99 24.27
CA MET A 1 -22.02 74.97 23.33
C MET A 1 -20.97 74.16 22.61
N LYS A 2 -19.78 74.69 22.24
CA LYS A 2 -18.76 73.98 21.49
C LYS A 2 -18.06 72.82 22.26
N LYS A 3 -17.99 72.81 23.58
CA LYS A 3 -17.34 71.76 24.39
C LYS A 3 -18.18 70.46 24.53
N SER A 4 -19.48 70.63 24.61
CA SER A 4 -20.39 69.46 24.73
C SER A 4 -20.60 68.73 23.45
N THR A 5 -20.51 69.36 22.27
CA THR A 5 -20.56 68.70 20.96
C THR A 5 -19.28 67.94 20.67
N ALA A 6 -18.11 68.50 21.07
CA ALA A 6 -16.84 67.79 20.94
C ALA A 6 -16.79 66.53 21.83
N PHE A 7 -17.37 66.60 23.05
CA PHE A 7 -17.43 65.45 23.95
C PHE A 7 -18.35 64.36 23.41
N LEU A 8 -19.51 64.71 22.81
CA LEU A 8 -20.41 63.78 22.20
C LEU A 8 -19.79 63.08 20.96
N VAL A 9 -19.07 63.82 20.13
CA VAL A 9 -18.39 63.26 18.99
C VAL A 9 -17.25 62.30 19.41
N THR A 10 -16.47 62.66 20.42
CA THR A 10 -15.41 61.73 20.95
C THR A 10 -16.03 60.48 21.58
N ALA A 11 -17.09 60.61 22.34
CA ALA A 11 -17.80 59.46 22.92
C ALA A 11 -18.37 58.53 21.83
N MET A 12 -18.89 59.10 20.75
CA MET A 12 -19.42 58.33 19.62
C MET A 12 -18.28 57.57 18.88
N VAL A 13 -17.13 58.20 18.66
CA VAL A 13 -15.96 57.59 18.03
C VAL A 13 -15.40 56.47 18.89
N VAL A 14 -15.26 56.68 20.21
CA VAL A 14 -14.80 55.66 21.16
C VAL A 14 -15.80 54.49 21.22
N GLY A 15 -17.09 54.76 21.22
CA GLY A 15 -18.15 53.73 21.18
C GLY A 15 -18.07 52.89 19.89
N LEU A 16 -17.85 53.52 18.74
CA LEU A 16 -17.73 52.86 17.46
C LEU A 16 -16.45 52.02 17.43
N ALA A 17 -15.33 52.54 17.92
CA ALA A 17 -14.06 51.79 18.01
C ALA A 17 -14.16 50.57 18.95
N PHE A 18 -14.92 50.71 20.05
CA PHE A 18 -15.17 49.60 20.97
C PHE A 18 -16.05 48.52 20.34
N LEU A 19 -17.11 48.90 19.63
CA LEU A 19 -17.97 47.96 18.91
C LEU A 19 -17.23 47.19 17.77
N THR A 20 -16.39 47.91 17.01
CA THR A 20 -15.57 47.27 15.96
C THR A 20 -14.53 46.35 16.58
N SER A 21 -13.92 46.73 17.70
CA SER A 21 -12.96 45.85 18.41
C SER A 21 -13.63 44.61 18.97
N LEU A 22 -14.82 44.71 19.54
CA LEU A 22 -15.62 43.56 20.00
C LEU A 22 -16.00 42.61 18.83
N GLY A 23 -16.45 43.19 17.72
CA GLY A 23 -16.78 42.41 16.51
C GLY A 23 -15.59 41.70 15.93
N MET A 24 -14.41 42.32 15.93
CA MET A 24 -13.15 41.73 15.46
C MET A 24 -12.69 40.65 16.43
N TRP A 25 -12.77 40.89 17.74
CA TRP A 25 -12.46 39.90 18.77
C TRP A 25 -13.34 38.65 18.65
N SER A 26 -14.64 38.81 18.54
CA SER A 26 -15.59 37.70 18.39
C SER A 26 -15.30 36.90 17.12
N ARG A 27 -14.94 37.55 16.02
CA ARG A 27 -14.63 36.90 14.76
C ARG A 27 -13.30 36.09 14.81
N TYR A 28 -12.33 36.57 15.58
CA TYR A 28 -11.03 35.91 15.77
C TYR A 28 -11.10 34.71 16.72
N THR A 29 -11.98 34.76 17.71
CA THR A 29 -12.15 33.72 18.73
C THR A 29 -13.09 32.59 18.29
N THR A 30 -14.08 32.89 17.44
CA THR A 30 -15.10 31.90 17.04
C THR A 30 -14.80 31.14 15.77
N LYS A 31 -13.90 31.65 14.93
CA LYS A 31 -13.49 30.93 13.69
C LYS A 31 -12.15 30.27 13.90
N PRO A 32 -12.12 28.92 13.98
CA PRO A 32 -10.84 28.22 14.08
C PRO A 32 -10.02 28.44 12.81
N TRP A 33 -8.75 28.78 12.96
CA TRP A 33 -7.83 28.94 11.86
C TRP A 33 -6.43 28.48 12.26
N THR A 34 -5.68 27.98 11.30
CA THR A 34 -4.28 27.61 11.50
C THR A 34 -3.45 27.95 10.27
N ARG A 35 -2.15 28.16 10.48
CA ARG A 35 -1.14 28.26 9.40
C ARG A 35 -0.32 26.99 9.28
N ASP A 36 -0.47 26.09 10.24
CA ASP A 36 0.27 24.84 10.28
C ASP A 36 -0.56 23.73 9.62
N GLY A 37 -0.63 23.79 8.31
CA GLY A 37 -1.26 22.80 7.47
C GLY A 37 -0.22 22.13 6.59
N GLN A 38 -0.11 20.80 6.66
CA GLN A 38 0.83 20.00 5.88
C GLN A 38 0.07 19.12 4.89
N VAL A 39 0.48 19.17 3.62
CA VAL A 39 -0.02 18.23 2.62
C VAL A 39 0.64 16.88 2.87
N ARG A 40 -0.18 15.86 3.02
CA ARG A 40 0.25 14.46 3.21
C ARG A 40 -0.38 13.56 2.16
N ALA A 41 0.22 12.42 1.92
CA ALA A 41 -0.30 11.37 1.05
C ALA A 41 0.08 10.01 1.61
N ASN A 42 -0.62 8.96 1.21
CA ASN A 42 -0.23 7.60 1.51
C ASN A 42 1.02 7.24 0.71
N ILE A 43 1.99 6.66 1.39
CA ILE A 43 3.23 6.19 0.79
C ILE A 43 3.23 4.67 0.80
N VAL A 44 3.32 4.09 -0.38
CA VAL A 44 3.43 2.63 -0.55
C VAL A 44 4.91 2.29 -0.73
N GLY A 45 5.49 1.58 0.24
CA GLY A 45 6.85 1.04 0.11
C GLY A 45 6.87 -0.11 -0.88
N ILE A 46 7.66 0.00 -1.93
CA ILE A 46 7.84 -1.07 -2.93
C ILE A 46 9.05 -1.89 -2.54
N ALA A 47 8.80 -3.15 -2.18
CA ALA A 47 9.82 -4.11 -1.78
C ALA A 47 9.86 -5.29 -2.75
N SER A 48 11.06 -5.86 -2.93
CA SER A 48 11.21 -7.09 -3.68
C SER A 48 10.66 -8.29 -2.89
N ARG A 49 10.00 -9.22 -3.57
CA ARG A 49 9.56 -10.51 -2.98
C ARG A 49 10.57 -11.62 -3.20
N VAL A 50 11.52 -11.42 -4.12
CA VAL A 50 12.54 -12.40 -4.51
C VAL A 50 13.91 -11.74 -4.54
N ALA A 51 14.98 -12.52 -4.36
CA ALA A 51 16.34 -12.01 -4.33
C ALA A 51 17.01 -12.14 -5.72
N GLY A 52 17.87 -11.19 -6.07
CA GLY A 52 18.65 -11.25 -7.31
C GLY A 52 19.17 -9.89 -7.76
N PRO A 53 20.02 -9.84 -8.79
CA PRO A 53 20.46 -8.58 -9.36
C PRO A 53 19.38 -7.95 -10.21
N ILE A 54 19.26 -6.61 -10.13
CA ILE A 54 18.35 -5.85 -10.99
C ILE A 54 18.95 -5.75 -12.38
N VAL A 55 18.20 -6.19 -13.39
CA VAL A 55 18.61 -6.14 -14.81
C VAL A 55 18.16 -4.83 -15.45
N GLN A 56 16.94 -4.39 -15.15
CA GLN A 56 16.35 -3.23 -15.81
C GLN A 56 15.53 -2.38 -14.82
N ILE A 57 15.70 -1.05 -14.95
CA ILE A 57 14.92 -0.02 -14.26
C ILE A 57 14.44 0.96 -15.32
N PRO A 58 13.23 0.81 -15.89
CA PRO A 58 12.72 1.69 -16.95
C PRO A 58 12.21 3.04 -16.45
N ILE A 59 12.27 3.29 -15.13
CA ILE A 59 11.71 4.46 -14.44
C ILE A 59 12.81 5.41 -13.98
N ARG A 60 12.42 6.63 -13.65
CA ARG A 60 13.28 7.66 -13.06
C ARG A 60 12.69 8.16 -11.75
N ASP A 61 13.55 8.68 -10.88
CA ASP A 61 13.09 9.34 -9.65
C ASP A 61 12.17 10.52 -9.96
N ASN A 62 11.14 10.73 -9.12
CA ASN A 62 10.08 11.73 -9.28
C ASN A 62 9.22 11.55 -10.56
N GLN A 63 9.27 10.40 -11.21
CA GLN A 63 8.41 10.10 -12.36
C GLN A 63 7.00 9.73 -11.91
N GLN A 64 6.00 10.23 -12.64
CA GLN A 64 4.63 9.75 -12.52
C GLN A 64 4.48 8.39 -13.19
N VAL A 65 3.86 7.44 -12.48
CA VAL A 65 3.58 6.09 -12.97
C VAL A 65 2.11 5.75 -12.77
N LYS A 66 1.62 4.84 -13.60
CA LYS A 66 0.28 4.29 -13.49
C LYS A 66 0.32 2.89 -12.89
N LYS A 67 -0.76 2.49 -12.27
CA LYS A 67 -0.95 1.12 -11.79
C LYS A 67 -0.69 0.12 -12.92
N GLY A 68 0.19 -0.84 -12.67
CA GLY A 68 0.60 -1.85 -13.65
C GLY A 68 1.83 -1.48 -14.48
N ASP A 69 2.39 -0.27 -14.35
CA ASP A 69 3.66 0.08 -14.99
C ASP A 69 4.81 -0.72 -14.36
N LEU A 70 5.73 -1.21 -15.21
CA LEU A 70 6.93 -1.93 -14.75
C LEU A 70 7.87 -0.94 -14.06
N LEU A 71 8.21 -1.22 -12.80
CA LEU A 71 9.13 -0.40 -12.01
C LEU A 71 10.57 -0.91 -12.17
N PHE A 72 10.78 -2.20 -11.98
CA PHE A 72 12.08 -2.84 -12.19
C PHE A 72 11.93 -4.35 -12.42
N GLU A 73 12.96 -4.92 -13.02
CA GLU A 73 13.04 -6.35 -13.31
C GLU A 73 14.33 -6.93 -12.69
N ILE A 74 14.15 -8.01 -11.92
CA ILE A 74 15.22 -8.81 -11.33
C ILE A 74 15.57 -9.91 -12.34
N ASP A 75 16.82 -10.34 -12.40
CA ASP A 75 17.28 -11.40 -13.31
C ASP A 75 16.40 -12.65 -13.17
N PRO A 76 15.62 -13.01 -14.20
CA PRO A 76 14.71 -14.14 -14.15
C PRO A 76 15.40 -15.48 -14.42
N SER A 77 16.68 -15.50 -14.80
CA SER A 77 17.37 -16.68 -15.34
C SER A 77 17.31 -17.90 -14.43
N THR A 78 17.57 -17.70 -13.14
CA THR A 78 17.52 -18.79 -12.14
C THR A 78 16.09 -19.25 -11.86
N TYR A 79 15.13 -18.35 -11.91
CA TYR A 79 13.71 -18.64 -11.71
C TYR A 79 13.13 -19.40 -12.91
N ILE A 80 13.51 -19.04 -14.14
CA ILE A 80 13.15 -19.79 -15.36
C ILE A 80 13.70 -21.21 -15.30
N ALA A 81 14.97 -21.38 -14.91
CA ALA A 81 15.57 -22.71 -14.76
C ALA A 81 14.82 -23.56 -13.71
N THR A 82 14.38 -22.93 -12.60
CA THR A 82 13.58 -23.60 -11.55
C THR A 82 12.21 -24.02 -12.08
N VAL A 83 11.52 -23.17 -12.83
CA VAL A 83 10.24 -23.50 -13.48
C VAL A 83 10.39 -24.68 -14.41
N ASN A 84 11.43 -24.68 -15.26
CA ASN A 84 11.69 -25.77 -16.17
C ASN A 84 11.98 -27.10 -15.45
N ASN A 85 12.75 -27.06 -14.35
CA ASN A 85 13.02 -28.24 -13.51
C ASN A 85 11.74 -28.80 -12.87
N CYS A 86 10.93 -27.94 -12.25
CA CYS A 86 9.62 -28.34 -11.67
C CYS A 86 8.66 -28.87 -12.75
N GLY A 87 8.68 -28.28 -13.95
CA GLY A 87 7.90 -28.78 -15.08
C GLY A 87 8.32 -30.21 -15.50
N ALA A 88 9.61 -30.48 -15.56
CA ALA A 88 10.12 -31.82 -15.86
C ALA A 88 9.73 -32.85 -14.77
N LYS A 89 9.82 -32.47 -13.49
CA LYS A 89 9.38 -33.31 -12.37
C LYS A 89 7.88 -33.63 -12.44
N LEU A 90 7.05 -32.61 -12.78
CA LEU A 90 5.61 -32.83 -12.97
C LEU A 90 5.34 -33.83 -14.10
N GLN A 91 6.03 -33.71 -15.25
CA GLN A 91 5.90 -34.66 -16.35
C GLN A 91 6.30 -36.09 -15.94
N GLN A 92 7.36 -36.23 -15.14
CA GLN A 92 7.78 -37.52 -14.58
C GLN A 92 6.73 -38.12 -13.66
N ALA A 93 6.16 -37.29 -12.73
CA ALA A 93 5.11 -37.74 -11.82
C ALA A 93 3.83 -38.13 -12.57
N GLN A 94 3.43 -37.37 -13.60
CA GLN A 94 2.29 -37.70 -14.46
C GLN A 94 2.50 -39.02 -15.21
N ALA A 95 3.68 -39.30 -15.74
CA ALA A 95 3.99 -40.55 -16.38
C ALA A 95 3.89 -41.74 -15.41
N ALA A 96 4.37 -41.59 -14.17
CA ALA A 96 4.26 -42.59 -13.13
C ALA A 96 2.77 -42.80 -12.72
N GLN A 97 2.00 -41.75 -12.65
CA GLN A 97 0.54 -41.85 -12.36
C GLN A 97 -0.20 -42.59 -13.46
N ILE A 98 0.09 -42.31 -14.74
CA ILE A 98 -0.49 -43.03 -15.88
C ILE A 98 -0.15 -44.52 -15.79
N GLN A 99 1.11 -44.85 -15.50
CA GLN A 99 1.55 -46.25 -15.35
C GLN A 99 0.83 -46.95 -14.19
N ALA A 100 0.72 -46.29 -13.02
CA ALA A 100 0.04 -46.84 -11.87
C ALA A 100 -1.49 -47.04 -12.15
N LYS A 101 -2.09 -46.10 -12.89
CA LYS A 101 -3.48 -46.25 -13.33
C LYS A 101 -3.68 -47.44 -14.25
N GLN A 102 -2.84 -47.63 -15.24
CA GLN A 102 -2.95 -48.79 -16.13
C GLN A 102 -2.78 -50.10 -15.38
N GLU A 103 -1.90 -50.15 -14.37
CA GLU A 103 -1.75 -51.31 -13.49
C GLU A 103 -3.01 -51.56 -12.66
N LEU A 104 -3.58 -50.53 -12.07
CA LEU A 104 -4.83 -50.61 -11.33
C LEU A 104 -5.99 -51.14 -12.22
N ASP A 105 -6.13 -50.60 -13.43
CA ASP A 105 -7.15 -51.03 -14.38
C ASP A 105 -6.97 -52.51 -14.74
N ARG A 106 -5.72 -52.97 -14.95
CA ARG A 106 -5.39 -54.36 -15.20
C ARG A 106 -5.72 -55.26 -14.02
N GLN A 107 -5.33 -54.93 -12.80
CA GLN A 107 -5.59 -55.67 -11.57
C GLN A 107 -7.10 -55.74 -11.26
N THR A 108 -7.83 -54.67 -11.54
CA THR A 108 -9.29 -54.61 -11.40
C THR A 108 -9.96 -55.67 -12.33
N THR A 109 -9.51 -55.74 -13.60
CA THR A 109 -10.05 -56.69 -14.56
C THR A 109 -9.74 -58.14 -14.16
N LEU A 110 -8.49 -58.43 -13.72
CA LEU A 110 -8.06 -59.73 -13.25
C LEU A 110 -8.81 -60.19 -11.99
N TYR A 111 -9.09 -59.28 -11.06
CA TYR A 111 -9.89 -59.58 -9.88
C TYR A 111 -11.35 -59.90 -10.24
N GLN A 112 -11.97 -59.15 -11.16
CA GLN A 112 -13.34 -59.42 -11.65
C GLN A 112 -13.45 -60.81 -12.33
N THR A 113 -12.38 -61.25 -13.00
CA THR A 113 -12.32 -62.58 -13.63
C THR A 113 -11.86 -63.69 -12.66
N LYS A 114 -11.68 -63.35 -11.34
CA LYS A 114 -11.27 -64.29 -10.27
C LYS A 114 -9.87 -64.93 -10.52
N VAL A 115 -8.99 -64.21 -11.21
CA VAL A 115 -7.63 -64.66 -11.48
C VAL A 115 -6.66 -64.23 -10.40
N ASN A 116 -6.89 -63.05 -9.76
CA ASN A 116 -6.05 -62.43 -8.74
C ASN A 116 -6.72 -62.30 -7.39
N ASP A 117 -5.87 -62.18 -6.35
CA ASP A 117 -6.30 -61.93 -4.96
C ASP A 117 -6.67 -60.45 -4.72
N LEU A 118 -7.53 -60.24 -3.72
CA LEU A 118 -7.90 -58.90 -3.25
C LEU A 118 -6.72 -58.04 -2.86
N ARG A 119 -5.65 -58.65 -2.34
CA ARG A 119 -4.42 -58.01 -1.93
C ARG A 119 -3.71 -57.31 -3.10
N ASP A 120 -3.65 -57.96 -4.28
CA ASP A 120 -2.99 -57.36 -5.45
C ASP A 120 -3.76 -56.16 -5.97
N LEU A 121 -5.09 -56.20 -5.92
CA LEU A 121 -5.93 -55.06 -6.24
C LEU A 121 -5.72 -53.92 -5.25
N GLN A 122 -5.67 -54.18 -3.93
CA GLN A 122 -5.41 -53.14 -2.92
C GLN A 122 -4.03 -52.53 -3.10
N ASN A 123 -2.96 -53.31 -3.37
CA ASN A 123 -1.62 -52.79 -3.63
C ASN A 123 -1.59 -51.86 -4.87
N ALA A 124 -2.35 -52.19 -5.91
CA ALA A 124 -2.47 -51.34 -7.11
C ALA A 124 -3.21 -50.05 -6.83
N GLN A 125 -4.30 -50.13 -6.01
CA GLN A 125 -5.03 -48.93 -5.55
C GLN A 125 -4.14 -47.98 -4.75
N ASP A 126 -3.38 -48.52 -3.76
CA ASP A 126 -2.45 -47.74 -2.94
C ASP A 126 -1.35 -47.11 -3.77
N SER A 127 -0.80 -47.86 -4.76
CA SER A 127 0.20 -47.36 -5.69
C SER A 127 -0.32 -46.23 -6.57
N TYR A 128 -1.55 -46.33 -7.05
CA TYR A 128 -2.18 -45.26 -7.81
C TYR A 128 -2.42 -44.04 -6.96
N ALA A 129 -2.97 -44.19 -5.75
CA ALA A 129 -3.19 -43.09 -4.82
C ALA A 129 -1.89 -42.37 -4.45
N ALA A 130 -0.80 -43.12 -4.23
CA ALA A 130 0.53 -42.54 -3.98
C ALA A 130 1.04 -41.77 -5.20
N ALA A 131 0.89 -42.29 -6.42
CA ALA A 131 1.28 -41.60 -7.64
C ALA A 131 0.47 -40.35 -7.92
N GLU A 132 -0.83 -40.38 -7.62
CA GLU A 132 -1.71 -39.21 -7.71
C GLU A 132 -1.29 -38.11 -6.71
N ALA A 133 -1.00 -38.46 -5.46
CA ALA A 133 -0.49 -37.54 -4.46
C ALA A 133 0.85 -36.91 -4.87
N ASN A 134 1.77 -37.71 -5.46
CA ASN A 134 3.05 -37.22 -5.97
C ASN A 134 2.86 -36.24 -7.15
N THR A 135 1.88 -36.48 -8.02
CA THR A 135 1.56 -35.58 -9.13
C THR A 135 1.00 -34.25 -8.60
N ALA A 136 0.13 -34.29 -7.60
CA ALA A 136 -0.40 -33.09 -6.95
C ALA A 136 0.71 -32.27 -6.26
N ALA A 137 1.66 -32.93 -5.59
CA ALA A 137 2.80 -32.26 -4.99
C ALA A 137 3.71 -31.58 -6.04
N ALA A 138 4.06 -32.28 -7.12
CA ALA A 138 4.85 -31.73 -8.22
C ALA A 138 4.15 -30.55 -8.92
N GLN A 139 2.80 -30.60 -9.03
CA GLN A 139 2.01 -29.48 -9.55
C GLN A 139 2.09 -28.25 -8.64
N ALA A 140 2.02 -28.41 -7.33
CA ALA A 140 2.16 -27.33 -6.35
C ALA A 140 3.56 -26.71 -6.38
N ASP A 141 4.61 -27.53 -6.53
CA ASP A 141 5.99 -27.05 -6.68
C ASP A 141 6.15 -26.21 -7.95
N LEU A 142 5.59 -26.65 -9.08
CA LEU A 142 5.60 -25.88 -10.32
C LEU A 142 4.88 -24.54 -10.17
N GLN A 143 3.72 -24.54 -9.54
CA GLN A 143 2.98 -23.32 -9.28
C GLN A 143 3.77 -22.32 -8.41
N THR A 144 4.46 -22.82 -7.39
CA THR A 144 5.32 -22.00 -6.53
C THR A 144 6.50 -21.40 -7.32
N ALA A 145 7.13 -22.20 -8.19
CA ALA A 145 8.21 -21.74 -9.05
C ALA A 145 7.73 -20.65 -10.04
N GLN A 146 6.55 -20.84 -10.64
CA GLN A 146 5.94 -19.85 -11.53
C GLN A 146 5.60 -18.55 -10.81
N LEU A 147 5.11 -18.62 -9.57
CA LEU A 147 4.81 -17.47 -8.74
C LEU A 147 6.09 -16.68 -8.43
N ASN A 148 7.18 -17.36 -8.05
CA ASN A 148 8.47 -16.73 -7.81
C ASN A 148 9.03 -16.07 -9.09
N LEU A 149 8.86 -16.69 -10.24
CA LEU A 149 9.23 -16.09 -11.53
C LEU A 149 8.38 -14.83 -11.80
N SER A 150 7.10 -14.83 -11.50
CA SER A 150 6.26 -13.64 -11.67
C SER A 150 6.71 -12.49 -10.78
N TYR A 151 7.27 -12.76 -9.61
CA TYR A 151 7.78 -11.75 -8.67
C TYR A 151 9.12 -11.13 -9.09
N THR A 152 9.77 -11.63 -10.14
CA THR A 152 10.96 -10.97 -10.71
C THR A 152 10.61 -9.66 -11.41
N LYS A 153 9.35 -9.46 -11.82
CA LYS A 153 8.85 -8.22 -12.40
C LYS A 153 8.00 -7.50 -11.37
N ILE A 154 8.44 -6.32 -10.96
CA ILE A 154 7.78 -5.53 -9.97
C ILE A 154 7.02 -4.39 -10.64
N PHE A 155 5.71 -4.32 -10.40
CA PHE A 155 4.80 -3.37 -11.01
C PHE A 155 4.26 -2.39 -9.96
N ALA A 156 3.87 -1.19 -10.41
CA ALA A 156 3.21 -0.19 -9.58
C ALA A 156 1.82 -0.70 -9.12
N PRO A 157 1.55 -0.73 -7.79
CA PRO A 157 0.26 -1.17 -7.27
C PRO A 157 -0.84 -0.12 -7.39
N VAL A 158 -0.47 1.17 -7.46
CA VAL A 158 -1.38 2.32 -7.56
C VAL A 158 -0.81 3.36 -8.52
N ASP A 159 -1.65 4.31 -8.93
CA ASP A 159 -1.21 5.49 -9.69
C ASP A 159 -0.52 6.47 -8.73
N GLY A 160 0.63 7.02 -9.14
CA GLY A 160 1.33 7.90 -8.21
C GLY A 160 2.66 8.46 -8.71
N TYR A 161 3.44 8.98 -7.77
CA TYR A 161 4.76 9.54 -8.03
C TYR A 161 5.81 8.73 -7.28
N LEU A 162 6.85 8.34 -7.99
CA LEU A 162 8.00 7.64 -7.41
C LEU A 162 8.85 8.63 -6.59
N THR A 163 9.39 8.13 -5.48
CA THR A 163 10.33 8.90 -4.65
C THR A 163 11.30 7.96 -3.94
N ASN A 164 12.43 8.51 -3.47
CA ASN A 164 13.46 7.76 -2.75
C ASN A 164 13.99 6.53 -3.51
N MET A 165 14.27 6.70 -4.80
CA MET A 165 14.87 5.65 -5.61
C MET A 165 16.37 5.52 -5.29
N ASN A 166 16.72 4.57 -4.41
CA ASN A 166 18.10 4.32 -3.97
C ASN A 166 18.76 3.14 -4.70
N THR A 167 18.21 2.73 -5.84
CA THR A 167 18.59 1.49 -6.52
C THR A 167 19.01 1.77 -7.96
N SER A 168 20.01 1.06 -8.42
CA SER A 168 20.54 1.13 -9.80
C SER A 168 20.57 -0.25 -10.45
N ALA A 169 20.56 -0.29 -11.77
CA ALA A 169 20.76 -1.54 -12.50
C ALA A 169 22.10 -2.17 -12.11
N GLY A 170 22.11 -3.48 -11.91
CA GLY A 170 23.26 -4.22 -11.41
C GLY A 170 23.31 -4.39 -9.88
N THR A 171 22.50 -3.65 -9.13
CA THR A 171 22.41 -3.82 -7.67
C THR A 171 21.75 -5.17 -7.34
N TYR A 172 22.32 -5.89 -6.38
CA TYR A 172 21.72 -7.11 -5.84
C TYR A 172 20.74 -6.74 -4.74
N VAL A 173 19.50 -7.25 -4.82
CA VAL A 173 18.44 -6.99 -3.85
C VAL A 173 18.03 -8.27 -3.14
N TYR A 174 17.57 -8.10 -1.89
CA TYR A 174 17.08 -9.19 -1.05
C TYR A 174 15.56 -9.19 -0.97
N ALA A 175 14.98 -10.34 -0.69
CA ALA A 175 13.54 -10.43 -0.45
C ALA A 175 13.14 -9.66 0.81
N GLY A 176 12.12 -8.80 0.71
CA GLY A 176 11.67 -7.90 1.78
C GLY A 176 12.38 -6.54 1.82
N GLU A 177 13.42 -6.33 1.01
CA GLU A 177 14.11 -5.05 0.95
C GLU A 177 13.27 -3.99 0.21
N GLN A 178 13.06 -2.84 0.85
CA GLN A 178 12.35 -1.71 0.24
C GLN A 178 13.30 -0.95 -0.69
N LEU A 179 12.92 -0.83 -1.95
CA LEU A 179 13.77 -0.27 -3.01
C LEU A 179 13.38 1.15 -3.39
N LEU A 180 12.12 1.48 -3.28
CA LEU A 180 11.58 2.81 -3.58
C LEU A 180 10.25 3.02 -2.83
N ALA A 181 9.80 4.26 -2.80
CA ALA A 181 8.50 4.64 -2.28
C ALA A 181 7.62 5.22 -3.40
N LEU A 182 6.34 4.87 -3.38
CA LEU A 182 5.34 5.35 -4.31
C LEU A 182 4.31 6.18 -3.54
N VAL A 183 4.22 7.47 -3.85
CA VAL A 183 3.22 8.37 -3.30
C VAL A 183 1.93 8.21 -4.09
N ASP A 184 0.87 7.76 -3.44
CA ASP A 184 -0.44 7.55 -4.08
C ASP A 184 -1.08 8.89 -4.46
N ALA A 185 -1.27 9.12 -5.76
CA ALA A 185 -1.83 10.36 -6.29
C ALA A 185 -3.30 10.60 -5.91
N SER A 186 -4.02 9.57 -5.50
CA SER A 186 -5.45 9.66 -5.11
C SER A 186 -5.64 9.93 -3.61
N SER A 187 -4.58 9.86 -2.81
CA SER A 187 -4.65 9.84 -1.35
C SER A 187 -4.21 11.13 -0.67
N PHE A 188 -4.13 12.24 -1.38
CA PHE A 188 -3.71 13.51 -0.77
C PHE A 188 -4.72 14.03 0.23
N TRP A 189 -4.25 14.38 1.45
CA TRP A 189 -5.02 15.08 2.45
C TRP A 189 -4.19 16.19 3.09
N ILE A 190 -4.83 17.05 3.87
CA ILE A 190 -4.16 18.10 4.62
C ILE A 190 -4.31 17.80 6.11
N ALA A 191 -3.18 17.57 6.77
CA ALA A 191 -3.11 17.51 8.22
C ALA A 191 -2.95 18.94 8.74
N ALA A 192 -3.97 19.48 9.39
CA ALA A 192 -3.97 20.82 9.95
C ALA A 192 -3.90 20.75 11.49
N TYR A 193 -2.94 21.45 12.07
CA TYR A 193 -2.71 21.46 13.52
C TYR A 193 -3.35 22.70 14.13
N PHE A 194 -4.32 22.49 15.03
CA PHE A 194 -5.03 23.55 15.71
C PHE A 194 -4.66 23.59 17.18
N MET A 195 -4.78 24.78 17.81
CA MET A 195 -4.65 24.91 19.26
C MET A 195 -5.84 24.23 19.95
N GLU A 196 -5.62 23.68 21.15
CA GLU A 196 -6.65 23.02 21.96
C GLU A 196 -7.88 23.91 22.17
N THR A 197 -7.69 25.22 22.34
CA THR A 197 -8.77 26.20 22.52
C THR A 197 -9.71 26.36 21.33
N GLN A 198 -9.31 25.88 20.16
CA GLN A 198 -10.07 25.97 18.92
C GLN A 198 -10.77 24.65 18.55
N LEU A 199 -10.36 23.52 19.15
CA LEU A 199 -10.86 22.18 18.79
C LEU A 199 -12.37 22.03 19.01
N HIS A 200 -12.95 22.68 20.03
CA HIS A 200 -14.38 22.60 20.32
C HIS A 200 -15.28 23.25 19.24
N HIS A 201 -14.70 24.05 18.35
CA HIS A 201 -15.39 24.65 17.22
C HIS A 201 -15.29 23.84 15.93
N LEU A 202 -14.50 22.76 15.92
CA LEU A 202 -14.33 21.87 14.78
C LEU A 202 -15.32 20.71 14.87
N GLN A 203 -15.93 20.36 13.75
CA GLN A 203 -16.81 19.20 13.64
C GLN A 203 -16.46 18.41 12.38
N GLU A 204 -16.50 17.09 12.47
CA GLU A 204 -16.37 16.22 11.32
C GLU A 204 -17.48 16.53 10.30
N GLY A 205 -17.12 16.52 9.01
CA GLY A 205 -18.00 16.97 7.92
C GLY A 205 -18.10 18.48 7.75
N GLY A 206 -17.45 19.27 8.63
CA GLY A 206 -17.38 20.72 8.52
C GLY A 206 -16.61 21.17 7.28
N LYS A 207 -17.02 22.31 6.70
CA LYS A 207 -16.31 22.91 5.57
C LYS A 207 -15.05 23.63 6.04
N ALA A 208 -13.96 23.40 5.33
CA ALA A 208 -12.69 24.09 5.53
C ALA A 208 -12.27 24.82 4.25
N SER A 209 -11.77 26.05 4.40
CA SER A 209 -11.17 26.81 3.31
C SER A 209 -9.66 26.74 3.45
N ILE A 210 -8.99 26.24 2.43
CA ILE A 210 -7.56 25.97 2.42
C ILE A 210 -6.89 26.89 1.40
N THR A 211 -5.84 27.60 1.81
CA THR A 211 -5.09 28.49 0.94
C THR A 211 -3.63 28.09 0.95
N PHE A 212 -3.05 27.84 -0.21
CA PHE A 212 -1.62 27.50 -0.34
C PHE A 212 -0.77 28.76 -0.48
N ILE A 213 0.24 28.89 0.36
CA ILE A 213 1.24 29.98 0.27
C ILE A 213 2.06 29.72 -1.01
N GLY A 214 1.99 30.61 -1.99
CA GLY A 214 2.73 30.50 -3.25
C GLY A 214 1.91 30.12 -4.49
N ARG A 215 0.63 29.82 -4.34
CA ARG A 215 -0.29 29.62 -5.48
C ARG A 215 -1.44 30.62 -5.42
N ASN A 216 -1.26 31.78 -6.02
CA ASN A 216 -2.25 32.86 -6.27
C ASN A 216 -3.36 33.08 -5.25
N ASN A 217 -3.20 32.66 -4.01
CA ASN A 217 -4.18 32.82 -2.92
C ASN A 217 -5.61 32.30 -3.25
N GLU A 218 -5.77 31.41 -4.23
CA GLU A 218 -7.06 30.81 -4.52
C GLU A 218 -7.45 29.84 -3.41
N PRO A 219 -8.60 30.01 -2.76
CA PRO A 219 -9.05 29.12 -1.71
C PRO A 219 -9.60 27.83 -2.32
N PHE A 220 -9.14 26.69 -1.80
CA PHE A 220 -9.71 25.38 -2.06
C PHE A 220 -10.74 25.06 -0.97
N GLU A 221 -11.90 24.57 -1.34
CA GLU A 221 -12.88 24.06 -0.40
C GLU A 221 -12.55 22.59 -0.08
N GLY A 222 -12.51 22.27 1.20
CA GLY A 222 -12.33 20.92 1.72
C GLY A 222 -13.36 20.60 2.79
N LEU A 223 -13.42 19.33 3.18
CA LEU A 223 -14.22 18.85 4.30
C LEU A 223 -13.29 18.30 5.38
N ILE A 224 -13.65 18.50 6.64
CA ILE A 224 -12.98 17.89 7.77
C ILE A 224 -13.39 16.43 7.82
N GLU A 225 -12.47 15.53 7.52
CA GLU A 225 -12.71 14.10 7.48
C GLU A 225 -12.71 13.50 8.89
N SER A 226 -11.75 13.88 9.70
CA SER A 226 -11.60 13.38 11.07
C SER A 226 -10.84 14.36 11.94
N ILE A 227 -11.02 14.26 13.27
CA ILE A 227 -10.31 15.03 14.26
C ILE A 227 -9.50 14.05 15.12
N ALA A 228 -8.17 14.15 15.06
CA ALA A 228 -7.27 13.32 15.85
C ALA A 228 -7.13 13.89 17.28
N TRP A 229 -7.19 13.02 18.28
CA TRP A 229 -7.08 13.37 19.70
C TRP A 229 -5.65 13.40 20.22
N GLY A 230 -4.68 13.24 19.34
CA GLY A 230 -3.25 13.28 19.67
C GLY A 230 -2.38 13.39 18.42
N ILE A 231 -1.18 13.93 18.59
CA ILE A 231 -0.20 14.01 17.52
C ILE A 231 0.70 12.78 17.64
N PHE A 232 0.67 11.92 16.62
CA PHE A 232 1.66 10.88 16.42
C PHE A 232 2.70 11.41 15.42
N ASP A 233 3.94 11.56 15.88
CA ASP A 233 5.05 11.94 15.00
C ASP A 233 5.68 10.66 14.43
N PRO A 234 5.50 10.36 13.14
CA PRO A 234 6.06 9.14 12.53
C PRO A 234 7.58 9.21 12.35
N ASP A 235 8.21 10.37 12.52
CA ASP A 235 9.65 10.55 12.29
C ASP A 235 10.53 10.13 13.48
N GLY A 236 9.95 9.42 14.46
CA GLY A 236 10.72 8.62 15.42
C GLY A 236 11.51 9.38 16.48
N SER A 237 11.26 10.66 16.68
CA SER A 237 11.73 11.34 17.89
C SER A 237 10.81 10.95 19.05
N THR A 238 11.23 9.94 19.79
CA THR A 238 10.74 9.56 21.13
C THR A 238 9.29 9.94 21.43
N VAL A 239 8.40 8.96 21.29
CA VAL A 239 7.10 9.00 21.96
C VAL A 239 7.40 9.02 23.47
N GLU A 240 7.56 10.20 24.02
CA GLU A 240 7.42 10.40 25.46
C GLU A 240 5.94 10.19 25.75
N LEU A 241 5.62 8.97 26.20
CA LEU A 241 4.28 8.62 26.66
C LEU A 241 3.91 9.66 27.71
N LEU A 242 2.91 10.47 27.45
CA LEU A 242 2.33 11.37 28.42
C LEU A 242 2.04 10.56 29.69
N PRO A 243 2.53 10.99 30.86
CA PRO A 243 2.21 10.32 32.11
C PRO A 243 0.71 10.32 32.34
N LYS A 244 0.20 9.18 32.79
CA LYS A 244 -1.20 9.01 33.19
C LYS A 244 -1.55 9.95 34.33
#